data_051d8f939de1a8f767b3636bc92e3bfc
#
_entry.id   051d8f939de1a8f767b3636bc92e3bfc
#
_cell.length_a   1.000
_cell.length_b   1.000
_cell.length_c   1.000
_cell.angle_alpha   90.00
_cell.angle_beta   90.00
_cell.angle_gamma   90.00
#
_symmetry.space_group_name_H-M   'P 1'
#
loop_
_entity.id
_entity.type
_entity.pdbx_description
1 polymer ?
#
loop_
_entity_poly.entity_id
_entity_poly.type
_entity_poly.pdbx_seq_one_letter_code
_entity_poly.pdbx_strand_id
1 'polypeptide(L)'
;MEKIVALAKRRGFIFPSSEIYGGITGFWDYGPLGVELKNNLKKAWWQSMVYDREDVVGLDAAIIMNPVVWERSGHVTSFTDPLVECKNCHNRFRQDKIVDNTCPNCQAKNNFTEPKKFNLLTEVFLGVTEPKQKAYLRGEITQGVFVNFQNIVQSSRVKIPFGVAQIGKAFRNEVTPGNFTFRSREFEQMELEFFIKPKESEGKKWFDYWCEKRMSWYKSLGIKAENLRFREHEQEERAHYARSAVDIEYKAPFSTRGSGSWSEFEGIHHRGDWDLSRHHLQYKDQETAEVYTPWVIETSGGVDRAILFFLIDAYQEVDKRIILKLHPKLAPYKAAIFPLVANKPELIALAKKIYLNLKKNFNVAWDDRGNIGKRYFAQDEIGTPYCVTIDYQTLEDETVTVRDRDTTKQERVNYQQLPVYLKEKIFGS
;
A
#
# COMPACT_ATOMS: atom_id res chain seq x y z
N MET A 1 2.48 -16.01 -9.21
CA MET A 1 2.28 -14.64 -9.74
C MET A 1 1.31 -14.59 -10.92
N GLU A 2 1.48 -15.38 -11.95
CA GLU A 2 0.63 -15.35 -13.16
C GLU A 2 -0.88 -15.39 -12.85
N LYS A 3 -1.30 -16.30 -11.97
CA LYS A 3 -2.72 -16.40 -11.55
C LYS A 3 -3.24 -15.12 -10.89
N ILE A 4 -2.41 -14.45 -10.08
CA ILE A 4 -2.78 -13.19 -9.41
C ILE A 4 -2.90 -12.06 -10.45
N VAL A 5 -1.92 -11.95 -11.36
CA VAL A 5 -1.95 -10.93 -12.43
C VAL A 5 -3.16 -11.14 -13.34
N ALA A 6 -3.43 -12.39 -13.75
CA ALA A 6 -4.59 -12.74 -14.57
C ALA A 6 -5.92 -12.41 -13.87
N LEU A 7 -6.04 -12.73 -12.58
CA LEU A 7 -7.20 -12.38 -11.76
C LEU A 7 -7.37 -10.86 -11.66
N ALA A 8 -6.29 -10.15 -11.30
CA ALA A 8 -6.30 -8.70 -11.12
C ALA A 8 -6.78 -7.99 -12.40
N LYS A 9 -6.26 -8.39 -13.56
CA LYS A 9 -6.69 -7.85 -14.85
C LYS A 9 -8.14 -8.22 -15.18
N ARG A 10 -8.49 -9.50 -15.13
CA ARG A 10 -9.83 -9.99 -15.51
C ARG A 10 -10.94 -9.39 -14.64
N ARG A 11 -10.66 -9.16 -13.33
CA ARG A 11 -11.66 -8.66 -12.40
C ARG A 11 -11.59 -7.15 -12.16
N GLY A 12 -10.74 -6.44 -12.88
CA GLY A 12 -10.69 -4.98 -12.79
C GLY A 12 -10.08 -4.45 -11.51
N PHE A 13 -9.06 -5.12 -10.99
CA PHE A 13 -8.24 -4.61 -9.91
C PHE A 13 -7.12 -3.72 -10.44
N ILE A 14 -6.28 -4.25 -11.34
CA ILE A 14 -5.09 -3.55 -11.80
C ILE A 14 -4.87 -3.85 -13.29
N PHE A 15 -4.59 -2.79 -14.06
CA PHE A 15 -4.30 -2.84 -15.49
C PHE A 15 -2.92 -2.25 -15.78
N PRO A 16 -2.22 -2.66 -16.84
CA PRO A 16 -1.11 -1.89 -17.38
C PRO A 16 -1.60 -0.51 -17.82
N SER A 17 -0.88 0.54 -17.43
CA SER A 17 -1.29 1.90 -17.82
C SER A 17 -1.18 2.09 -19.33
N SER A 18 -2.17 2.75 -19.95
CA SER A 18 -2.21 3.07 -21.38
C SER A 18 -2.09 1.84 -22.29
N GLU A 19 -2.64 0.71 -21.87
CA GLU A 19 -2.50 -0.59 -22.55
C GLU A 19 -2.93 -0.56 -24.03
N ILE A 20 -3.92 0.27 -24.41
CA ILE A 20 -4.37 0.43 -25.80
C ILE A 20 -3.28 0.97 -26.74
N TYR A 21 -2.23 1.61 -26.20
CA TYR A 21 -1.08 2.10 -26.95
C TYR A 21 0.19 1.27 -26.68
N GLY A 22 0.06 0.04 -26.15
CA GLY A 22 1.18 -0.83 -25.81
C GLY A 22 1.70 -0.66 -24.39
N GLY A 23 1.18 0.30 -23.63
CA GLY A 23 1.56 0.54 -22.24
C GLY A 23 2.95 1.14 -22.06
N ILE A 24 3.29 1.47 -20.81
CA ILE A 24 4.63 1.87 -20.38
C ILE A 24 5.01 0.99 -19.19
N THR A 25 6.15 0.32 -19.28
CA THR A 25 6.62 -0.59 -18.23
C THR A 25 6.82 0.13 -16.89
N GLY A 26 6.24 -0.44 -15.83
CA GLY A 26 6.35 0.09 -14.47
C GLY A 26 5.31 1.15 -14.11
N PHE A 27 4.25 1.30 -14.93
CA PHE A 27 3.08 2.13 -14.63
C PHE A 27 1.81 1.29 -14.64
N TRP A 28 0.93 1.52 -13.66
CA TRP A 28 -0.25 0.71 -13.42
C TRP A 28 -1.47 1.58 -13.11
N ASP A 29 -2.60 1.21 -13.70
CA ASP A 29 -3.90 1.83 -13.42
C ASP A 29 -4.71 0.91 -12.49
N TYR A 30 -5.35 1.49 -11.47
CA TYR A 30 -6.28 0.77 -10.61
C TYR A 30 -7.69 0.84 -11.20
N GLY A 31 -8.22 -0.32 -11.57
CA GLY A 31 -9.58 -0.45 -12.08
C GLY A 31 -10.65 -0.28 -11.00
N PRO A 32 -11.93 -0.48 -11.32
CA PRO A 32 -13.05 -0.22 -10.40
C PRO A 32 -12.98 -0.95 -9.07
N LEU A 33 -12.51 -2.21 -9.03
CA LEU A 33 -12.32 -2.94 -7.77
C LEU A 33 -10.99 -2.59 -7.11
N GLY A 34 -9.97 -2.28 -7.89
CA GLY A 34 -8.65 -1.92 -7.39
C GLY A 34 -8.65 -0.60 -6.65
N VAL A 35 -9.33 0.43 -7.17
CA VAL A 35 -9.40 1.74 -6.51
C VAL A 35 -10.15 1.66 -5.17
N GLU A 36 -11.19 0.82 -5.08
CA GLU A 36 -11.90 0.60 -3.82
C GLU A 36 -11.04 -0.14 -2.80
N LEU A 37 -10.32 -1.19 -3.21
CA LEU A 37 -9.37 -1.88 -2.34
C LEU A 37 -8.28 -0.93 -1.84
N LYS A 38 -7.73 -0.10 -2.74
CA LYS A 38 -6.69 0.89 -2.44
C LYS A 38 -7.18 1.94 -1.45
N ASN A 39 -8.38 2.49 -1.66
CA ASN A 39 -8.98 3.46 -0.75
C ASN A 39 -9.29 2.85 0.63
N ASN A 40 -9.79 1.61 0.67
CA ASN A 40 -10.06 0.90 1.92
C ASN A 40 -8.76 0.66 2.71
N LEU A 41 -7.68 0.27 2.05
CA LEU A 41 -6.36 0.09 2.68
C LEU A 41 -5.84 1.41 3.26
N LYS A 42 -5.84 2.49 2.47
CA LYS A 42 -5.42 3.83 2.91
C LYS A 42 -6.26 4.32 4.08
N LYS A 43 -7.57 4.12 4.02
CA LYS A 43 -8.47 4.48 5.13
C LYS A 43 -8.16 3.68 6.40
N ALA A 44 -7.92 2.37 6.29
CA ALA A 44 -7.56 1.53 7.44
C ALA A 44 -6.23 1.94 8.06
N TRP A 45 -5.24 2.30 7.22
CA TRP A 45 -3.95 2.81 7.69
C TRP A 45 -4.09 4.17 8.39
N TRP A 46 -4.81 5.10 7.77
CA TRP A 46 -5.04 6.44 8.32
C TRP A 46 -5.80 6.40 9.64
N GLN A 47 -6.81 5.52 9.73
CA GLN A 47 -7.54 5.28 10.98
C GLN A 47 -6.58 4.85 12.09
N SER A 48 -5.74 3.83 11.84
CA SER A 48 -4.80 3.29 12.83
C SER A 48 -3.66 4.24 13.19
N MET A 49 -3.19 5.06 12.23
CA MET A 49 -2.03 5.91 12.41
C MET A 49 -2.36 7.31 12.91
N VAL A 50 -3.54 7.83 12.56
CA VAL A 50 -3.92 9.23 12.88
C VAL A 50 -5.11 9.29 13.82
N TYR A 51 -6.24 8.63 13.47
CA TYR A 51 -7.46 8.82 14.24
C TYR A 51 -7.50 8.04 15.55
N ASP A 52 -6.89 6.88 15.60
CA ASP A 52 -6.81 6.05 16.82
C ASP A 52 -5.67 6.52 17.78
N ARG A 53 -5.04 7.69 17.49
CA ARG A 53 -3.90 8.22 18.25
C ARG A 53 -4.09 9.68 18.59
N GLU A 54 -3.55 10.08 19.75
CA GLU A 54 -3.55 11.47 20.21
C GLU A 54 -2.24 12.21 19.85
N ASP A 55 -1.20 11.45 19.47
CA ASP A 55 0.15 11.93 19.26
C ASP A 55 0.59 11.93 17.77
N VAL A 56 -0.35 11.82 16.83
CA VAL A 56 -0.06 11.84 15.40
C VAL A 56 -0.97 12.80 14.67
N VAL A 57 -0.39 13.61 13.80
CA VAL A 57 -1.10 14.51 12.89
C VAL A 57 -0.84 14.12 11.43
N GLY A 58 -1.70 14.58 10.54
CA GLY A 58 -1.58 14.30 9.10
C GLY A 58 -0.93 15.43 8.32
N LEU A 59 -0.29 15.09 7.20
CA LEU A 59 0.25 16.01 6.21
C LEU A 59 -0.07 15.51 4.79
N ASP A 60 -0.24 16.44 3.87
CA ASP A 60 -0.20 16.19 2.42
C ASP A 60 0.71 17.23 1.76
N ALA A 61 1.98 16.87 1.59
CA ALA A 61 2.99 17.74 1.00
C ALA A 61 2.95 17.70 -0.54
N ALA A 62 3.35 18.79 -1.18
CA ALA A 62 3.43 18.90 -2.63
C ALA A 62 4.37 17.84 -3.24
N ILE A 63 4.01 17.31 -4.41
CA ILE A 63 4.83 16.34 -5.15
C ILE A 63 6.13 17.00 -5.65
N ILE A 64 6.02 18.22 -6.17
CA ILE A 64 7.17 19.00 -6.64
C ILE A 64 7.54 19.99 -5.54
N MET A 65 8.76 19.85 -5.04
CA MET A 65 9.32 20.70 -3.99
C MET A 65 10.53 21.48 -4.54
N ASN A 66 11.01 22.47 -3.78
CA ASN A 66 12.22 23.18 -4.14
C ASN A 66 13.39 22.19 -4.33
N PRO A 67 14.16 22.28 -5.43
CA PRO A 67 15.28 21.37 -5.72
C PRO A 67 16.30 21.22 -4.58
N VAL A 68 16.49 22.27 -3.79
CA VAL A 68 17.40 22.29 -2.63
C VAL A 68 17.03 21.23 -1.59
N VAL A 69 15.75 20.81 -1.50
CA VAL A 69 15.32 19.72 -0.62
C VAL A 69 16.06 18.43 -1.00
N TRP A 70 16.12 18.12 -2.28
CA TRP A 70 16.75 16.90 -2.79
C TRP A 70 18.28 16.95 -2.78
N GLU A 71 18.85 18.15 -2.89
CA GLU A 71 20.28 18.39 -2.72
C GLU A 71 20.71 18.16 -1.27
N ARG A 72 20.01 18.79 -0.31
CA ARG A 72 20.31 18.68 1.13
C ARG A 72 20.09 17.29 1.68
N SER A 73 19.02 16.61 1.27
CA SER A 73 18.76 15.23 1.68
C SER A 73 19.71 14.20 1.04
N GLY A 74 20.54 14.62 0.07
CA GLY A 74 21.51 13.76 -0.61
C GLY A 74 20.94 12.95 -1.78
N HIS A 75 19.66 13.10 -2.12
CA HIS A 75 19.05 12.34 -3.22
C HIS A 75 19.64 12.66 -4.58
N VAL A 76 20.06 13.90 -4.83
CA VAL A 76 20.68 14.27 -6.11
C VAL A 76 22.00 13.54 -6.33
N THR A 77 22.76 13.25 -5.28
CA THR A 77 24.11 12.64 -5.37
C THR A 77 24.15 11.15 -5.08
N SER A 78 23.30 10.66 -4.19
CA SER A 78 23.41 9.31 -3.61
C SER A 78 22.24 8.38 -3.95
N PHE A 79 21.11 8.91 -4.45
CA PHE A 79 19.96 8.11 -4.82
C PHE A 79 20.15 7.48 -6.20
N THR A 80 21.10 6.56 -6.30
CA THR A 80 21.58 6.00 -7.57
C THR A 80 21.63 4.48 -7.55
N ASP A 81 21.31 3.86 -8.70
CA ASP A 81 21.55 2.46 -8.96
C ASP A 81 22.77 2.27 -9.87
N PRO A 82 23.58 1.22 -9.64
CA PRO A 82 24.67 0.85 -10.56
C PRO A 82 24.08 0.20 -11.81
N LEU A 83 24.23 0.85 -12.95
CA LEU A 83 23.73 0.41 -14.26
C LEU A 83 24.85 -0.16 -15.10
N VAL A 84 24.66 -1.35 -15.66
CA VAL A 84 25.51 -1.95 -16.71
C VAL A 84 24.69 -2.29 -17.95
N GLU A 85 25.32 -2.25 -19.12
CA GLU A 85 24.72 -2.68 -20.38
C GLU A 85 25.40 -3.97 -20.86
N CYS A 86 24.60 -4.95 -21.27
CA CYS A 86 25.13 -6.14 -21.93
C CYS A 86 25.61 -5.79 -23.34
N LYS A 87 26.90 -5.97 -23.64
CA LYS A 87 27.50 -5.64 -24.94
C LYS A 87 26.98 -6.49 -26.09
N ASN A 88 26.29 -7.63 -25.81
CA ASN A 88 25.76 -8.52 -26.82
C ASN A 88 24.30 -8.18 -27.23
N CYS A 89 23.43 -7.90 -26.26
CA CYS A 89 22.02 -7.64 -26.56
C CYS A 89 21.57 -6.20 -26.25
N HIS A 90 22.50 -5.35 -25.79
CA HIS A 90 22.28 -3.95 -25.46
C HIS A 90 21.21 -3.67 -24.40
N ASN A 91 20.73 -4.72 -23.71
CA ASN A 91 19.84 -4.54 -22.59
C ASN A 91 20.60 -4.08 -21.35
N ARG A 92 19.94 -3.22 -20.56
CA ARG A 92 20.49 -2.60 -19.36
C ARG A 92 19.96 -3.28 -18.11
N PHE A 93 20.83 -3.45 -17.13
CA PHE A 93 20.53 -4.13 -15.88
C PHE A 93 21.20 -3.43 -14.71
N ARG A 94 20.62 -3.58 -13.52
CA ARG A 94 21.33 -3.24 -12.29
C ARG A 94 22.43 -4.25 -12.07
N GLN A 95 23.65 -3.78 -11.80
CA GLN A 95 24.80 -4.64 -11.60
C GLN A 95 24.59 -5.63 -10.42
N ASP A 96 24.04 -5.15 -9.32
CA ASP A 96 23.77 -5.91 -8.10
C ASP A 96 22.70 -7.02 -8.28
N LYS A 97 22.03 -7.07 -9.43
CA LYS A 97 21.03 -8.11 -9.78
C LYS A 97 21.52 -9.13 -10.80
N ILE A 98 22.76 -8.99 -11.27
CA ILE A 98 23.35 -9.94 -12.21
C ILE A 98 23.97 -11.10 -11.40
N VAL A 99 23.49 -12.31 -11.66
CA VAL A 99 23.99 -13.54 -11.04
C VAL A 99 25.08 -14.15 -11.95
N ASP A 100 26.19 -14.59 -11.37
CA ASP A 100 27.31 -15.28 -12.04
C ASP A 100 27.81 -14.51 -13.30
N ASN A 101 27.71 -13.20 -13.26
CA ASN A 101 28.11 -12.32 -14.38
C ASN A 101 27.48 -12.74 -15.74
N THR A 102 26.25 -13.30 -15.68
CA THR A 102 25.50 -13.80 -16.84
C THR A 102 24.35 -12.87 -17.18
N CYS A 103 24.22 -12.53 -18.46
CA CYS A 103 23.13 -11.68 -18.93
C CYS A 103 21.77 -12.37 -18.78
N PRO A 104 20.80 -11.80 -18.06
CA PRO A 104 19.48 -12.42 -17.89
C PRO A 104 18.70 -12.57 -19.20
N ASN A 105 19.00 -11.75 -20.22
CA ASN A 105 18.28 -11.76 -21.47
C ASN A 105 18.88 -12.72 -22.53
N CYS A 106 20.18 -12.62 -22.79
CA CYS A 106 20.84 -13.36 -23.87
C CYS A 106 21.84 -14.41 -23.40
N GLN A 107 21.97 -14.62 -22.09
CA GLN A 107 22.85 -15.60 -21.47
C GLN A 107 24.36 -15.40 -21.73
N ALA A 108 24.77 -14.28 -22.33
CA ALA A 108 26.18 -13.96 -22.53
C ALA A 108 26.86 -13.77 -21.16
N LYS A 109 28.03 -14.37 -20.98
CA LYS A 109 28.83 -14.29 -19.74
C LYS A 109 29.93 -13.25 -19.85
N ASN A 110 30.23 -12.57 -18.73
CA ASN A 110 31.32 -11.59 -18.61
C ASN A 110 31.33 -10.53 -19.72
N ASN A 111 30.18 -10.11 -20.23
CA ASN A 111 30.08 -9.24 -21.40
C ASN A 111 29.24 -8.00 -21.11
N PHE A 112 29.65 -7.25 -20.06
CA PHE A 112 29.00 -6.02 -19.63
C PHE A 112 29.91 -4.81 -19.78
N THR A 113 29.31 -3.62 -19.85
CA THR A 113 30.02 -2.35 -19.73
C THR A 113 30.46 -2.11 -18.29
N GLU A 114 31.39 -1.16 -18.09
CA GLU A 114 31.66 -0.62 -16.76
C GLU A 114 30.40 -0.02 -16.15
N PRO A 115 30.19 -0.20 -14.81
CA PRO A 115 29.03 0.33 -14.12
C PRO A 115 28.98 1.85 -14.18
N LYS A 116 27.81 2.39 -14.48
CA LYS A 116 27.54 3.82 -14.39
C LYS A 116 26.47 4.07 -13.33
N LYS A 117 26.67 5.06 -12.47
CA LYS A 117 25.65 5.49 -11.51
C LYS A 117 24.50 6.15 -12.26
N PHE A 118 23.28 5.67 -12.01
CA PHE A 118 22.05 6.19 -12.59
C PHE A 118 21.16 6.74 -11.48
N ASN A 119 20.84 8.02 -11.52
CA ASN A 119 19.99 8.64 -10.51
C ASN A 119 18.51 8.26 -10.71
N LEU A 120 17.85 7.90 -9.62
CA LEU A 120 16.45 7.47 -9.62
C LEU A 120 15.46 8.65 -9.57
N LEU A 121 15.90 9.89 -9.27
CA LEU A 121 15.03 11.06 -9.34
C LEU A 121 14.60 11.32 -10.79
N THR A 122 13.32 11.62 -10.98
CA THR A 122 12.78 12.04 -12.27
C THR A 122 12.82 13.57 -12.36
N GLU A 123 13.61 14.10 -13.31
CA GLU A 123 13.68 15.53 -13.55
C GLU A 123 12.46 16.05 -14.30
N VAL A 124 12.03 17.25 -13.94
CA VAL A 124 10.97 18.01 -14.63
C VAL A 124 11.40 19.46 -14.80
N PHE A 125 10.86 20.13 -15.80
CA PHE A 125 11.17 21.52 -16.09
C PHE A 125 9.90 22.36 -15.99
N LEU A 126 9.97 23.42 -15.18
CA LEU A 126 8.85 24.34 -14.92
C LEU A 126 9.11 25.66 -15.64
N GLY A 127 8.03 26.30 -16.07
CA GLY A 127 8.05 27.58 -16.78
C GLY A 127 7.82 27.43 -18.29
N VAL A 128 7.31 28.50 -18.90
CA VAL A 128 6.95 28.56 -20.34
C VAL A 128 8.03 29.22 -21.18
N THR A 129 8.94 29.96 -20.55
CA THR A 129 10.05 30.69 -21.20
C THR A 129 11.41 30.16 -20.70
N GLU A 130 12.46 30.31 -21.53
CA GLU A 130 13.82 29.98 -21.13
C GLU A 130 14.45 31.10 -20.28
N PRO A 131 15.35 30.77 -19.31
CA PRO A 131 15.68 29.42 -18.86
C PRO A 131 14.55 28.81 -18.00
N LYS A 132 14.19 27.56 -18.30
CA LYS A 132 13.23 26.83 -17.47
C LYS A 132 13.82 26.46 -16.12
N GLN A 133 12.99 26.47 -15.09
CA GLN A 133 13.39 26.02 -13.77
C GLN A 133 13.42 24.49 -13.70
N LYS A 134 14.58 23.92 -13.39
CA LYS A 134 14.71 22.50 -13.11
C LYS A 134 14.10 22.18 -11.75
N ALA A 135 13.32 21.10 -11.67
CA ALA A 135 12.74 20.54 -10.46
C ALA A 135 12.74 18.99 -10.55
N TYR A 136 12.23 18.33 -9.54
CA TYR A 136 12.15 16.88 -9.48
C TYR A 136 10.75 16.44 -9.02
N LEU A 137 10.26 15.34 -9.59
CA LEU A 137 9.21 14.56 -8.94
C LEU A 137 9.81 13.87 -7.72
N ARG A 138 9.12 13.91 -6.59
CA ARG A 138 9.64 13.33 -5.35
C ARG A 138 9.88 11.83 -5.46
N GLY A 139 11.08 11.36 -5.06
CA GLY A 139 11.46 9.95 -5.02
C GLY A 139 10.91 9.22 -3.79
N GLU A 140 10.49 9.98 -2.77
CA GLU A 140 9.86 9.54 -1.52
C GLU A 140 9.01 10.67 -0.93
N ILE A 141 8.10 10.35 -0.02
CA ILE A 141 7.22 11.35 0.59
C ILE A 141 7.79 11.94 1.89
N THR A 142 8.75 11.27 2.51
CA THR A 142 9.39 11.59 3.79
C THR A 142 9.91 13.03 3.86
N GLN A 143 10.61 13.51 2.82
CA GLN A 143 11.22 14.84 2.83
C GLN A 143 10.19 15.96 2.97
N GLY A 144 8.97 15.74 2.47
CA GLY A 144 7.86 16.67 2.66
C GLY A 144 7.51 16.90 4.13
N VAL A 145 7.66 15.87 4.98
CA VAL A 145 7.42 15.97 6.42
C VAL A 145 8.52 16.82 7.06
N PHE A 146 9.78 16.56 6.75
CA PHE A 146 10.89 17.28 7.38
C PHE A 146 10.88 18.77 7.07
N VAL A 147 10.69 19.16 5.81
CA VAL A 147 10.66 20.59 5.44
C VAL A 147 9.46 21.34 6.03
N ASN A 148 8.41 20.62 6.43
CA ASN A 148 7.24 21.18 7.11
C ASN A 148 7.29 21.08 8.64
N PHE A 149 8.34 20.51 9.22
CA PHE A 149 8.43 20.26 10.65
C PHE A 149 8.08 21.49 11.50
N GLN A 150 8.71 22.64 11.23
CA GLN A 150 8.46 23.88 11.97
C GLN A 150 7.02 24.39 11.80
N ASN A 151 6.48 24.32 10.58
CA ASN A 151 5.09 24.70 10.30
C ASN A 151 4.11 23.85 11.12
N ILE A 152 4.36 22.53 11.20
CA ILE A 152 3.52 21.58 11.95
C ILE A 152 3.61 21.85 13.44
N VAL A 153 4.82 22.00 14.00
CA VAL A 153 5.02 22.28 15.42
C VAL A 153 4.30 23.57 15.84
N GLN A 154 4.39 24.61 15.02
CA GLN A 154 3.77 25.91 15.30
C GLN A 154 2.25 25.89 15.17
N SER A 155 1.74 25.26 14.11
CA SER A 155 0.29 25.28 13.80
C SER A 155 -0.53 24.29 14.63
N SER A 156 0.05 23.11 14.93
CA SER A 156 -0.67 22.00 15.59
C SER A 156 -0.41 21.91 17.09
N ARG A 157 0.51 22.72 17.63
CA ARG A 157 0.88 22.73 19.06
C ARG A 157 1.27 21.35 19.61
N VAL A 158 1.84 20.51 18.76
CA VAL A 158 2.28 19.17 19.13
C VAL A 158 3.51 19.23 20.06
N LYS A 159 3.64 18.24 20.94
CA LYS A 159 4.79 18.07 21.83
C LYS A 159 5.49 16.76 21.54
N ILE A 160 6.80 16.74 21.60
CA ILE A 160 7.58 15.50 21.45
C ILE A 160 7.34 14.59 22.68
N PRO A 161 7.02 13.28 22.48
CA PRO A 161 7.01 12.59 21.21
C PRO A 161 5.72 12.80 20.40
N PHE A 162 5.83 13.02 19.09
CA PHE A 162 4.70 13.06 18.19
C PHE A 162 5.07 12.56 16.79
N GLY A 163 4.08 12.17 15.99
CA GLY A 163 4.25 11.69 14.64
C GLY A 163 3.56 12.57 13.61
N VAL A 164 4.07 12.52 12.37
CA VAL A 164 3.44 13.09 11.18
C VAL A 164 3.25 11.99 10.17
N ALA A 165 2.00 11.71 9.83
CA ALA A 165 1.59 10.69 8.88
C ALA A 165 1.30 11.30 7.51
N GLN A 166 1.72 10.63 6.44
CA GLN A 166 1.45 11.05 5.07
C GLN A 166 1.17 9.83 4.19
N ILE A 167 0.22 9.99 3.24
CA ILE A 167 0.02 9.07 2.13
C ILE A 167 0.17 9.88 0.85
N GLY A 168 0.99 9.42 -0.08
CA GLY A 168 1.17 10.16 -1.32
C GLY A 168 1.98 9.42 -2.38
N LYS A 169 1.89 9.91 -3.61
CA LYS A 169 2.64 9.37 -4.74
C LYS A 169 4.12 9.74 -4.65
N ALA A 170 4.94 8.78 -5.06
CA ALA A 170 6.37 8.94 -5.28
C ALA A 170 6.76 8.36 -6.64
N PHE A 171 7.91 8.79 -7.16
CA PHE A 171 8.35 8.50 -8.53
C PHE A 171 9.82 8.10 -8.50
N ARG A 172 10.13 6.94 -9.05
CA ARG A 172 11.53 6.48 -9.20
C ARG A 172 11.76 6.02 -10.62
N ASN A 173 12.73 6.62 -11.27
CA ASN A 173 13.10 6.22 -12.62
C ASN A 173 13.82 4.87 -12.62
N GLU A 174 13.08 3.83 -12.24
CA GLU A 174 13.58 2.45 -12.09
C GLU A 174 14.12 1.92 -13.42
N VAL A 175 15.30 1.35 -13.39
CA VAL A 175 15.93 0.72 -14.57
C VAL A 175 15.19 -0.57 -14.95
N THR A 176 14.86 -1.38 -13.96
CA THR A 176 14.21 -2.69 -14.13
C THR A 176 12.96 -2.81 -13.25
N PRO A 177 11.86 -2.12 -13.59
CA PRO A 177 10.59 -2.36 -12.91
C PRO A 177 10.16 -3.81 -13.13
N GLY A 178 9.44 -4.40 -12.17
CA GLY A 178 9.06 -5.81 -12.28
C GLY A 178 8.27 -6.35 -11.09
N ASN A 179 7.94 -7.65 -11.18
CA ASN A 179 7.10 -8.33 -10.22
C ASN A 179 5.75 -7.61 -10.02
N PHE A 180 5.09 -7.27 -11.14
CA PHE A 180 3.83 -6.54 -11.15
C PHE A 180 3.97 -5.19 -10.44
N THR A 181 3.08 -4.85 -9.48
CA THR A 181 3.12 -3.59 -8.74
C THR A 181 4.18 -3.55 -7.62
N PHE A 182 4.96 -4.62 -7.42
CA PHE A 182 6.00 -4.65 -6.40
C PHE A 182 7.10 -3.61 -6.64
N ARG A 183 7.52 -3.44 -7.90
CA ARG A 183 8.52 -2.44 -8.31
C ARG A 183 8.01 -1.66 -9.51
N SER A 184 7.55 -0.46 -9.26
CA SER A 184 6.95 0.45 -10.23
C SER A 184 7.71 1.77 -10.29
N ARG A 185 7.53 2.53 -11.37
CA ARG A 185 8.12 3.87 -11.53
C ARG A 185 7.28 4.97 -10.90
N GLU A 186 5.97 4.77 -10.86
CA GLU A 186 5.02 5.56 -10.09
C GLU A 186 4.34 4.64 -9.08
N PHE A 187 4.33 5.03 -7.81
CA PHE A 187 3.74 4.25 -6.71
C PHE A 187 3.24 5.19 -5.62
N GLU A 188 2.53 4.65 -4.65
CA GLU A 188 2.04 5.41 -3.50
C GLU A 188 2.64 4.83 -2.22
N GLN A 189 3.15 5.72 -1.37
CA GLN A 189 3.68 5.39 -0.05
C GLN A 189 2.71 5.83 1.04
N MET A 190 2.79 5.15 2.18
CA MET A 190 2.16 5.50 3.45
C MET A 190 3.28 5.49 4.49
N GLU A 191 3.62 6.67 5.02
CA GLU A 191 4.76 6.86 5.91
C GLU A 191 4.36 7.64 7.15
N LEU A 192 5.03 7.32 8.24
CA LEU A 192 4.94 8.04 9.50
C LEU A 192 6.34 8.37 9.97
N GLU A 193 6.60 9.66 10.22
CA GLU A 193 7.81 10.17 10.85
C GLU A 193 7.49 10.49 12.30
N PHE A 194 8.02 9.70 13.23
CA PHE A 194 7.77 9.84 14.66
C PHE A 194 8.97 10.51 15.34
N PHE A 195 8.76 11.74 15.82
CA PHE A 195 9.79 12.58 16.41
C PHE A 195 9.91 12.30 17.91
N ILE A 196 11.13 12.06 18.38
CA ILE A 196 11.44 11.70 19.77
C ILE A 196 12.61 12.52 20.34
N LYS A 197 12.76 12.54 21.66
CA LYS A 197 13.97 13.12 22.30
C LYS A 197 15.21 12.33 21.88
N PRO A 198 16.37 13.01 21.65
CA PRO A 198 17.61 12.36 21.21
C PRO A 198 18.30 11.62 22.37
N LYS A 199 17.71 10.51 22.81
CA LYS A 199 18.22 9.63 23.87
C LYS A 199 18.14 8.17 23.41
N GLU A 200 19.18 7.38 23.67
CA GLU A 200 19.23 5.97 23.27
C GLU A 200 18.05 5.14 23.82
N SER A 201 17.64 5.41 25.07
CA SER A 201 16.49 4.74 25.68
C SER A 201 15.17 5.05 24.94
N GLU A 202 14.96 6.30 24.53
CA GLU A 202 13.78 6.69 23.75
C GLU A 202 13.87 6.12 22.33
N GLY A 203 15.04 6.16 21.70
CA GLY A 203 15.28 5.56 20.39
C GLY A 203 14.90 4.08 20.35
N LYS A 204 15.45 3.29 21.29
CA LYS A 204 15.13 1.85 21.38
C LYS A 204 13.65 1.61 21.67
N LYS A 205 13.07 2.29 22.66
CA LYS A 205 11.67 2.15 23.07
C LYS A 205 10.71 2.36 21.89
N TRP A 206 10.86 3.47 21.15
CA TRP A 206 9.95 3.82 20.08
C TRP A 206 10.20 3.00 18.79
N PHE A 207 11.44 2.61 18.55
CA PHE A 207 11.76 1.69 17.45
C PHE A 207 11.10 0.33 17.66
N ASP A 208 11.28 -0.29 18.82
CA ASP A 208 10.65 -1.57 19.17
C ASP A 208 9.11 -1.47 19.11
N TYR A 209 8.56 -0.38 19.67
CA TYR A 209 7.11 -0.13 19.63
C TYR A 209 6.56 -0.09 18.19
N TRP A 210 7.20 0.64 17.28
CA TRP A 210 6.73 0.76 15.91
C TRP A 210 6.90 -0.55 15.13
N CYS A 211 7.95 -1.32 15.35
CA CYS A 211 8.11 -2.66 14.78
C CYS A 211 6.91 -3.54 15.13
N GLU A 212 6.58 -3.67 16.42
CA GLU A 212 5.46 -4.49 16.88
C GLU A 212 4.10 -3.96 16.41
N LYS A 213 3.91 -2.65 16.46
CA LYS A 213 2.65 -2.01 16.05
C LYS A 213 2.36 -2.25 14.58
N ARG A 214 3.37 -2.11 13.71
CA ARG A 214 3.21 -2.31 12.27
C ARG A 214 2.97 -3.78 11.92
N MET A 215 3.73 -4.69 12.50
CA MET A 215 3.53 -6.13 12.34
C MET A 215 2.11 -6.56 12.75
N SER A 216 1.65 -6.08 13.90
CA SER A 216 0.31 -6.38 14.42
C SER A 216 -0.80 -5.82 13.52
N TRP A 217 -0.60 -4.65 12.92
CA TRP A 217 -1.57 -4.03 12.02
C TRP A 217 -1.80 -4.89 10.76
N TYR A 218 -0.73 -5.40 10.11
CA TYR A 218 -0.87 -6.29 8.96
C TYR A 218 -1.61 -7.58 9.29
N LYS A 219 -1.29 -8.18 10.45
CA LYS A 219 -1.98 -9.37 10.94
C LYS A 219 -3.47 -9.11 11.21
N SER A 220 -3.80 -7.96 11.79
CA SER A 220 -5.19 -7.57 12.08
C SER A 220 -6.05 -7.37 10.83
N LEU A 221 -5.43 -7.15 9.67
CA LEU A 221 -6.08 -7.05 8.36
C LEU A 221 -6.03 -8.34 7.55
N GLY A 222 -5.62 -9.45 8.16
CA GLY A 222 -5.76 -10.80 7.61
C GLY A 222 -4.53 -11.37 6.92
N ILE A 223 -3.37 -10.70 6.94
CA ILE A 223 -2.12 -11.34 6.51
C ILE A 223 -1.75 -12.45 7.51
N LYS A 224 -1.51 -13.65 7.01
CA LYS A 224 -1.15 -14.80 7.83
C LYS A 224 0.19 -14.62 8.51
N ALA A 225 0.26 -14.93 9.80
CA ALA A 225 1.46 -14.73 10.61
C ALA A 225 2.68 -15.51 10.08
N GLU A 226 2.46 -16.71 9.52
CA GLU A 226 3.51 -17.55 8.93
C GLU A 226 4.09 -16.99 7.62
N ASN A 227 3.42 -15.98 7.03
CA ASN A 227 3.87 -15.28 5.84
C ASN A 227 4.58 -13.96 6.16
N LEU A 228 4.76 -13.62 7.44
CA LEU A 228 5.44 -12.40 7.89
C LEU A 228 6.64 -12.74 8.77
N ARG A 229 7.70 -11.96 8.64
CA ARG A 229 8.84 -11.99 9.56
C ARG A 229 9.49 -10.61 9.68
N PHE A 230 10.27 -10.41 10.74
CA PHE A 230 11.24 -9.32 10.81
C PHE A 230 12.56 -9.74 10.18
N ARG A 231 13.21 -8.77 9.51
CA ARG A 231 14.58 -8.89 9.03
C ARG A 231 15.35 -7.63 9.42
N GLU A 232 16.32 -7.78 10.30
CA GLU A 232 17.26 -6.70 10.61
C GLU A 232 18.25 -6.51 9.46
N HIS A 233 18.61 -5.26 9.21
CA HIS A 233 19.65 -4.92 8.22
C HIS A 233 21.03 -5.03 8.88
N GLU A 234 21.95 -5.73 8.19
CA GLU A 234 23.36 -5.69 8.53
C GLU A 234 23.91 -4.26 8.40
N GLN A 235 24.99 -3.96 9.11
CA GLN A 235 25.53 -2.61 9.18
C GLN A 235 25.86 -2.02 7.79
N GLU A 236 26.36 -2.87 6.89
CA GLU A 236 26.76 -2.52 5.51
C GLU A 236 25.55 -2.30 4.59
N GLU A 237 24.38 -2.84 4.92
CA GLU A 237 23.15 -2.70 4.14
C GLU A 237 22.34 -1.47 4.53
N ARG A 238 22.60 -0.92 5.73
CA ARG A 238 21.83 0.23 6.24
C ARG A 238 22.02 1.44 5.37
N ALA A 239 20.93 2.15 5.14
CA ALA A 239 21.00 3.46 4.53
C ALA A 239 21.90 4.37 5.39
N HIS A 240 22.63 5.27 4.75
CA HIS A 240 23.64 6.12 5.41
C HIS A 240 23.08 7.01 6.53
N TYR A 241 21.78 7.18 6.59
CA TYR A 241 21.06 7.92 7.63
C TYR A 241 20.54 7.04 8.79
N ALA A 242 20.53 5.72 8.63
CA ALA A 242 19.86 4.84 9.57
C ALA A 242 20.80 4.31 10.65
N ARG A 243 20.46 4.57 11.92
CA ARG A 243 21.11 3.99 13.10
C ARG A 243 20.73 2.52 13.29
N SER A 244 19.47 2.20 13.01
CA SER A 244 18.90 0.85 12.99
C SER A 244 17.87 0.76 11.88
N ALA A 245 17.73 -0.41 11.27
CA ALA A 245 16.75 -0.68 10.24
C ALA A 245 16.25 -2.12 10.35
N VAL A 246 14.93 -2.28 10.23
CA VAL A 246 14.24 -3.58 10.20
C VAL A 246 13.21 -3.54 9.09
N ASP A 247 13.17 -4.58 8.26
CA ASP A 247 12.07 -4.81 7.33
C ASP A 247 11.04 -5.76 7.96
N ILE A 248 9.77 -5.47 7.80
CA ILE A 248 8.73 -6.48 7.79
C ILE A 248 8.77 -7.10 6.40
N GLU A 249 9.09 -8.38 6.31
CA GLU A 249 9.09 -9.12 5.05
C GLU A 249 7.87 -10.02 4.93
N TYR A 250 7.37 -10.13 3.68
CA TYR A 250 6.30 -11.05 3.29
C TYR A 250 6.86 -12.20 2.44
N LYS A 251 6.36 -13.42 2.65
CA LYS A 251 6.71 -14.61 1.86
C LYS A 251 6.02 -14.58 0.50
N ALA A 252 6.65 -13.91 -0.47
CA ALA A 252 6.11 -13.71 -1.82
C ALA A 252 6.40 -14.92 -2.73
N PRO A 253 5.60 -15.17 -3.77
CA PRO A 253 5.86 -16.20 -4.78
C PRO A 253 6.94 -15.78 -5.81
N PHE A 254 7.83 -14.88 -5.43
CA PHE A 254 8.98 -14.40 -6.22
C PHE A 254 10.10 -13.98 -5.28
N SER A 255 11.33 -14.00 -5.76
CA SER A 255 12.50 -13.54 -5.01
C SER A 255 12.93 -12.15 -5.47
N THR A 256 13.34 -11.32 -4.53
CA THR A 256 13.93 -10.00 -4.82
C THR A 256 15.40 -9.91 -4.44
N ARG A 257 15.92 -10.89 -3.69
CA ARG A 257 17.29 -10.89 -3.11
C ARG A 257 18.07 -12.19 -3.37
N GLY A 258 17.82 -12.89 -4.48
CA GLY A 258 18.61 -14.05 -4.93
C GLY A 258 18.28 -15.38 -4.28
N SER A 259 18.17 -15.50 -2.97
CA SER A 259 17.83 -16.76 -2.29
C SER A 259 16.60 -16.59 -1.39
N GLY A 260 15.51 -17.27 -1.74
CA GLY A 260 14.29 -17.31 -0.94
C GLY A 260 13.15 -16.48 -1.49
N SER A 261 11.97 -16.69 -0.92
CA SER A 261 10.69 -16.07 -1.31
C SER A 261 10.31 -14.84 -0.46
N TRP A 262 11.23 -14.32 0.35
CA TRP A 262 10.97 -13.19 1.24
C TRP A 262 11.23 -11.87 0.53
N SER A 263 10.30 -10.95 0.65
CA SER A 263 10.36 -9.62 0.03
C SER A 263 9.91 -8.56 1.02
N GLU A 264 10.61 -7.44 1.02
CA GLU A 264 10.28 -6.29 1.86
C GLU A 264 8.83 -5.85 1.67
N PHE A 265 8.11 -5.72 2.77
CA PHE A 265 6.75 -5.25 2.83
C PHE A 265 6.71 -3.81 3.33
N GLU A 266 7.38 -3.53 4.45
CA GLU A 266 7.51 -2.22 5.07
C GLU A 266 8.86 -2.10 5.75
N GLY A 267 9.52 -0.96 5.60
CA GLY A 267 10.75 -0.62 6.32
C GLY A 267 10.45 0.17 7.60
N ILE A 268 11.17 -0.13 8.67
CA ILE A 268 11.15 0.66 9.91
C ILE A 268 12.59 1.09 10.20
N HIS A 269 12.82 2.42 10.27
CA HIS A 269 14.15 2.98 10.37
C HIS A 269 14.27 3.92 11.57
N HIS A 270 15.33 3.76 12.34
CA HIS A 270 15.77 4.78 13.28
C HIS A 270 16.72 5.73 12.55
N ARG A 271 16.22 6.86 12.10
CA ARG A 271 16.96 7.83 11.25
C ARG A 271 17.89 8.76 12.05
N GLY A 272 17.80 8.74 13.41
CA GLY A 272 18.49 9.71 14.23
C GLY A 272 18.02 11.13 13.92
N ASP A 273 18.94 12.08 13.96
CA ASP A 273 18.72 13.49 13.65
C ASP A 273 19.10 13.87 12.21
N TRP A 274 19.44 12.88 11.37
CA TRP A 274 20.05 13.10 10.05
C TRP A 274 19.33 14.14 9.19
N ASP A 275 18.01 13.94 8.98
CA ASP A 275 17.26 14.81 8.05
C ASP A 275 17.05 16.21 8.64
N LEU A 276 16.69 16.31 9.92
CA LEU A 276 16.42 17.58 10.56
C LEU A 276 17.71 18.42 10.67
N SER A 277 18.85 17.79 10.97
CA SER A 277 20.16 18.45 11.01
C SER A 277 20.55 19.05 9.66
N ARG A 278 20.29 18.34 8.56
CA ARG A 278 20.59 18.84 7.20
C ARG A 278 19.74 20.02 6.79
N HIS A 279 18.54 20.13 7.33
CA HIS A 279 17.68 21.29 7.14
C HIS A 279 17.82 22.34 8.22
N HIS A 280 18.76 22.17 9.18
CA HIS A 280 19.00 23.06 10.32
C HIS A 280 17.75 23.26 11.18
N LEU A 281 16.95 22.20 11.37
CA LEU A 281 15.69 22.24 12.12
C LEU A 281 15.90 21.76 13.57
N GLN A 282 15.33 22.52 14.51
CA GLN A 282 15.38 22.22 15.94
C GLN A 282 14.00 22.32 16.54
N TYR A 283 13.79 21.62 17.63
CA TYR A 283 12.62 21.72 18.48
C TYR A 283 12.99 22.47 19.76
N LYS A 284 12.15 23.43 20.14
CA LYS A 284 12.22 24.10 21.44
C LYS A 284 11.09 23.58 22.32
N ASP A 285 11.44 22.86 23.37
CA ASP A 285 10.50 22.38 24.37
C ASP A 285 9.91 23.59 25.14
N GLN A 286 8.58 23.72 25.12
CA GLN A 286 7.91 24.88 25.72
C GLN A 286 7.89 24.83 27.25
N GLU A 287 8.05 23.66 27.85
CA GLU A 287 8.00 23.47 29.30
C GLU A 287 9.39 23.62 29.92
N THR A 288 10.42 23.07 29.28
CA THR A 288 11.80 23.05 29.77
C THR A 288 12.69 24.13 29.20
N ALA A 289 12.24 24.80 28.13
CA ALA A 289 13.02 25.70 27.28
C ALA A 289 14.26 25.06 26.63
N GLU A 290 14.42 23.73 26.70
CA GLU A 290 15.49 22.98 26.05
C GLU A 290 15.35 23.06 24.52
N VAL A 291 16.48 23.25 23.83
CA VAL A 291 16.53 23.27 22.36
C VAL A 291 17.39 22.11 21.90
N TYR A 292 16.83 21.26 21.01
CA TYR A 292 17.54 20.10 20.47
C TYR A 292 17.02 19.73 19.09
N THR A 293 17.80 18.96 18.33
CA THR A 293 17.34 18.31 17.08
C THR A 293 16.73 16.96 17.45
N PRO A 294 15.43 16.73 17.19
CA PRO A 294 14.78 15.45 17.47
C PRO A 294 15.38 14.30 16.68
N TRP A 295 15.33 13.10 17.25
CA TRP A 295 15.49 11.87 16.47
C TRP A 295 14.18 11.45 15.86
N VAL A 296 14.28 10.67 14.77
CA VAL A 296 13.12 10.22 14.00
C VAL A 296 13.11 8.71 13.94
N ILE A 297 11.93 8.12 14.21
CA ILE A 297 11.59 6.75 13.88
C ILE A 297 10.61 6.80 12.70
N GLU A 298 11.02 6.24 11.57
CA GLU A 298 10.23 6.17 10.36
C GLU A 298 9.56 4.81 10.22
N THR A 299 8.31 4.78 9.77
CA THR A 299 7.68 3.58 9.21
C THR A 299 7.27 3.87 7.77
N SER A 300 7.80 3.12 6.82
CA SER A 300 7.61 3.37 5.39
C SER A 300 7.08 2.14 4.67
N GLY A 301 5.80 2.18 4.31
CA GLY A 301 5.10 1.14 3.56
C GLY A 301 4.64 1.59 2.18
N GLY A 302 4.79 0.71 1.17
CA GLY A 302 4.23 0.95 -0.16
C GLY A 302 2.76 0.52 -0.22
N VAL A 303 1.84 1.43 -0.58
CA VAL A 303 0.41 1.11 -0.75
C VAL A 303 0.23 0.05 -1.84
N ASP A 304 0.89 0.22 -2.98
CA ASP A 304 0.77 -0.68 -4.14
C ASP A 304 1.37 -2.07 -3.84
N ARG A 305 2.46 -2.09 -3.09
CA ARG A 305 3.10 -3.32 -2.59
C ARG A 305 2.21 -4.03 -1.58
N ALA A 306 1.59 -3.28 -0.67
CA ALA A 306 0.65 -3.83 0.30
C ALA A 306 -0.57 -4.46 -0.38
N ILE A 307 -1.17 -3.79 -1.36
CA ILE A 307 -2.28 -4.35 -2.15
C ILE A 307 -1.89 -5.66 -2.80
N LEU A 308 -0.70 -5.73 -3.42
CA LEU A 308 -0.20 -6.95 -4.03
C LEU A 308 -0.13 -8.09 -3.01
N PHE A 309 0.44 -7.85 -1.84
CA PHE A 309 0.59 -8.90 -0.83
C PHE A 309 -0.75 -9.30 -0.20
N PHE A 310 -1.68 -8.37 0.01
CA PHE A 310 -3.03 -8.71 0.42
C PHE A 310 -3.77 -9.56 -0.61
N LEU A 311 -3.60 -9.28 -1.92
CA LEU A 311 -4.19 -10.10 -2.98
C LEU A 311 -3.57 -11.52 -3.04
N ILE A 312 -2.25 -11.62 -2.87
CA ILE A 312 -1.53 -12.90 -2.84
C ILE A 312 -1.97 -13.75 -1.64
N ASP A 313 -2.00 -13.15 -0.44
CA ASP A 313 -2.31 -13.87 0.80
C ASP A 313 -3.78 -14.32 0.85
N ALA A 314 -4.68 -13.48 0.31
CA ALA A 314 -6.10 -13.75 0.23
C ALA A 314 -6.48 -14.79 -0.84
N TYR A 315 -5.63 -15.01 -1.83
CA TYR A 315 -5.94 -15.89 -2.96
C TYR A 315 -5.96 -17.37 -2.56
N GLN A 316 -7.08 -18.04 -2.81
CA GLN A 316 -7.24 -19.47 -2.58
C GLN A 316 -7.97 -20.13 -3.77
N GLU A 317 -7.60 -21.36 -4.07
CA GLU A 317 -8.32 -22.26 -4.98
C GLU A 317 -8.94 -23.39 -4.18
N VAL A 318 -10.25 -23.52 -4.24
CA VAL A 318 -11.00 -24.57 -3.52
C VAL A 318 -11.99 -25.18 -4.50
N ASP A 319 -11.89 -26.48 -4.78
CA ASP A 319 -12.82 -27.23 -5.64
C ASP A 319 -13.11 -26.53 -6.98
N LYS A 320 -12.07 -26.09 -7.71
CA LYS A 320 -12.13 -25.33 -8.97
C LYS A 320 -12.73 -23.92 -8.85
N ARG A 321 -12.94 -23.41 -7.64
CA ARG A 321 -13.33 -22.02 -7.37
C ARG A 321 -12.13 -21.18 -6.95
N ILE A 322 -12.12 -19.94 -7.37
CA ILE A 322 -11.19 -18.93 -6.87
C ILE A 322 -11.93 -18.14 -5.79
N ILE A 323 -11.31 -17.99 -4.65
CA ILE A 323 -11.82 -17.20 -3.53
C ILE A 323 -10.72 -16.21 -3.12
N LEU A 324 -11.05 -14.91 -3.10
CA LEU A 324 -10.21 -13.91 -2.46
C LEU A 324 -10.70 -13.70 -1.03
N LYS A 325 -10.01 -14.27 -0.04
CA LYS A 325 -10.33 -14.10 1.38
C LYS A 325 -9.80 -12.77 1.93
N LEU A 326 -10.15 -11.68 1.27
CA LEU A 326 -9.84 -10.34 1.76
C LEU A 326 -10.57 -10.07 3.09
N HIS A 327 -9.88 -9.43 4.04
CA HIS A 327 -10.50 -8.96 5.26
C HIS A 327 -11.70 -8.05 4.91
N PRO A 328 -12.86 -8.15 5.59
CA PRO A 328 -14.07 -7.38 5.24
C PRO A 328 -13.83 -5.86 5.18
N LYS A 329 -12.95 -5.31 6.04
CA LYS A 329 -12.55 -3.89 5.98
C LYS A 329 -11.87 -3.51 4.67
N LEU A 330 -11.14 -4.44 4.02
CA LEU A 330 -10.41 -4.20 2.79
C LEU A 330 -11.23 -4.51 1.52
N ALA A 331 -12.19 -5.44 1.60
CA ALA A 331 -12.99 -5.87 0.47
C ALA A 331 -13.59 -4.70 -0.32
N PRO A 332 -13.49 -4.68 -1.68
CA PRO A 332 -14.05 -3.62 -2.53
C PRO A 332 -15.54 -3.42 -2.32
N TYR A 333 -16.32 -4.50 -2.40
CA TYR A 333 -17.73 -4.52 -1.99
C TYR A 333 -17.86 -5.14 -0.61
N LYS A 334 -18.67 -4.50 0.25
CA LYS A 334 -18.94 -5.01 1.61
C LYS A 334 -20.02 -6.09 1.62
N ALA A 335 -20.93 -5.99 0.67
CA ALA A 335 -21.96 -7.01 0.42
C ALA A 335 -22.37 -7.00 -1.05
N ALA A 336 -23.00 -8.09 -1.49
CA ALA A 336 -23.65 -8.18 -2.79
C ALA A 336 -25.14 -8.54 -2.61
N ILE A 337 -26.02 -7.92 -3.37
CA ILE A 337 -27.46 -8.05 -3.25
C ILE A 337 -28.01 -8.77 -4.48
N PHE A 338 -28.76 -9.84 -4.26
CA PHE A 338 -29.31 -10.68 -5.29
C PHE A 338 -30.82 -10.90 -5.11
N PRO A 339 -31.68 -10.55 -6.07
CA PRO A 339 -32.99 -11.20 -6.14
C PRO A 339 -32.79 -12.68 -6.50
N LEU A 340 -33.46 -13.62 -5.83
CA LEU A 340 -33.31 -15.06 -6.09
C LEU A 340 -33.51 -15.38 -7.56
N VAL A 341 -34.54 -14.80 -8.16
CA VAL A 341 -34.89 -14.90 -9.57
C VAL A 341 -35.11 -13.52 -10.20
N ALA A 342 -34.74 -13.40 -11.49
CA ALA A 342 -34.80 -12.12 -12.23
C ALA A 342 -36.16 -11.88 -12.94
N ASN A 343 -37.11 -12.80 -12.85
CA ASN A 343 -38.40 -12.75 -13.55
C ASN A 343 -39.60 -12.47 -12.61
N LYS A 344 -39.34 -12.09 -11.33
CA LYS A 344 -40.38 -11.77 -10.36
C LYS A 344 -40.27 -10.29 -9.95
N PRO A 345 -41.15 -9.40 -10.46
CA PRO A 345 -41.06 -7.96 -10.22
C PRO A 345 -41.03 -7.58 -8.74
N GLU A 346 -41.81 -8.28 -7.90
CA GLU A 346 -41.89 -8.00 -6.45
C GLU A 346 -40.54 -8.24 -5.75
N LEU A 347 -39.87 -9.36 -6.07
CA LEU A 347 -38.55 -9.67 -5.50
C LEU A 347 -37.50 -8.68 -5.99
N ILE A 348 -37.55 -8.27 -7.28
CA ILE A 348 -36.61 -7.28 -7.83
C ILE A 348 -36.82 -5.93 -7.15
N ALA A 349 -38.08 -5.49 -7.00
CA ALA A 349 -38.41 -4.22 -6.37
C ALA A 349 -37.92 -4.15 -4.92
N LEU A 350 -38.18 -5.21 -4.14
CA LEU A 350 -37.73 -5.31 -2.76
C LEU A 350 -36.19 -5.38 -2.66
N ALA A 351 -35.56 -6.22 -3.49
CA ALA A 351 -34.10 -6.30 -3.54
C ALA A 351 -33.45 -4.95 -3.90
N LYS A 352 -34.08 -4.19 -4.82
CA LYS A 352 -33.61 -2.86 -5.20
C LYS A 352 -33.75 -1.86 -4.07
N LYS A 353 -34.85 -1.92 -3.31
CA LYS A 353 -35.06 -1.09 -2.12
C LYS A 353 -33.97 -1.36 -1.07
N ILE A 354 -33.68 -2.63 -0.78
CA ILE A 354 -32.64 -3.05 0.16
C ILE A 354 -31.24 -2.61 -0.34
N TYR A 355 -30.93 -2.84 -1.62
CA TYR A 355 -29.69 -2.37 -2.25
C TYR A 355 -29.47 -0.88 -2.08
N LEU A 356 -30.48 -0.04 -2.43
CA LEU A 356 -30.39 1.39 -2.32
C LEU A 356 -30.23 1.87 -0.87
N ASN A 357 -30.85 1.18 0.08
CA ASN A 357 -30.70 1.49 1.50
C ASN A 357 -29.26 1.20 1.99
N LEU A 358 -28.72 0.04 1.67
CA LEU A 358 -27.35 -0.34 2.05
C LEU A 358 -26.30 0.53 1.39
N LYS A 359 -26.53 0.97 0.15
CA LYS A 359 -25.62 1.83 -0.61
C LYS A 359 -25.38 3.20 0.03
N LYS A 360 -26.22 3.64 0.97
CA LYS A 360 -26.01 4.88 1.74
C LYS A 360 -24.81 4.75 2.70
N ASN A 361 -24.48 3.54 3.15
CA ASN A 361 -23.45 3.29 4.17
C ASN A 361 -22.27 2.46 3.66
N PHE A 362 -22.47 1.67 2.61
CA PHE A 362 -21.50 0.69 2.13
C PHE A 362 -21.38 0.73 0.61
N ASN A 363 -20.22 0.37 0.10
CA ASN A 363 -20.10 -0.02 -1.30
C ASN A 363 -20.65 -1.45 -1.45
N VAL A 364 -21.75 -1.59 -2.20
CA VAL A 364 -22.46 -2.87 -2.40
C VAL A 364 -22.63 -3.18 -3.87
N ALA A 365 -22.47 -4.45 -4.22
CA ALA A 365 -22.72 -4.96 -5.58
C ALA A 365 -24.20 -5.31 -5.78
N TRP A 366 -24.63 -5.21 -7.03
CA TRP A 366 -25.92 -5.73 -7.51
C TRP A 366 -25.66 -6.75 -8.60
N ASP A 367 -26.29 -7.94 -8.53
CA ASP A 367 -26.28 -8.88 -9.65
C ASP A 367 -27.60 -9.66 -9.71
N ASP A 368 -28.22 -9.68 -10.87
CA ASP A 368 -29.46 -10.40 -11.18
C ASP A 368 -29.28 -11.35 -12.37
N ARG A 369 -28.04 -11.52 -12.89
CA ARG A 369 -27.74 -12.31 -14.09
C ARG A 369 -27.43 -13.77 -13.75
N GLY A 370 -27.96 -14.68 -14.56
CA GLY A 370 -27.69 -16.11 -14.41
C GLY A 370 -28.29 -16.71 -13.14
N ASN A 371 -27.82 -17.89 -12.74
CA ASN A 371 -28.28 -18.55 -11.53
C ASN A 371 -27.55 -18.06 -10.28
N ILE A 372 -28.17 -18.25 -9.12
CA ILE A 372 -27.66 -17.76 -7.82
C ILE A 372 -26.26 -18.29 -7.48
N GLY A 373 -25.96 -19.57 -7.79
CA GLY A 373 -24.67 -20.17 -7.51
C GLY A 373 -23.52 -19.49 -8.28
N LYS A 374 -23.75 -19.12 -9.55
CA LYS A 374 -22.75 -18.37 -10.34
C LYS A 374 -22.51 -16.97 -9.79
N ARG A 375 -23.55 -16.32 -9.24
CA ARG A 375 -23.42 -15.00 -8.60
C ARG A 375 -22.57 -15.09 -7.33
N TYR A 376 -22.78 -16.10 -6.48
CA TYR A 376 -21.93 -16.35 -5.33
C TYR A 376 -20.47 -16.53 -5.73
N PHE A 377 -20.19 -17.36 -6.74
CA PHE A 377 -18.82 -17.61 -7.19
C PHE A 377 -18.16 -16.35 -7.74
N ALA A 378 -18.92 -15.52 -8.48
CA ALA A 378 -18.40 -14.25 -8.97
C ALA A 378 -18.02 -13.29 -7.84
N GLN A 379 -18.76 -13.28 -6.74
CA GLN A 379 -18.46 -12.45 -5.56
C GLN A 379 -17.33 -13.05 -4.71
N ASP A 380 -17.26 -14.37 -4.57
CA ASP A 380 -16.15 -15.06 -3.90
C ASP A 380 -14.82 -14.70 -4.58
N GLU A 381 -14.80 -14.66 -5.92
CA GLU A 381 -13.60 -14.37 -6.73
C GLU A 381 -13.12 -12.91 -6.61
N ILE A 382 -13.99 -11.97 -6.31
CA ILE A 382 -13.62 -10.55 -6.09
C ILE A 382 -13.51 -10.16 -4.61
N GLY A 383 -13.71 -11.12 -3.72
CA GLY A 383 -13.49 -10.95 -2.30
C GLY A 383 -14.62 -10.28 -1.52
N THR A 384 -15.86 -10.28 -2.05
CA THR A 384 -17.04 -9.77 -1.32
C THR A 384 -17.35 -10.66 -0.12
N PRO A 385 -17.34 -10.18 1.13
CA PRO A 385 -17.48 -11.04 2.30
C PRO A 385 -18.89 -11.57 2.52
N TYR A 386 -19.92 -10.81 2.15
CA TYR A 386 -21.31 -11.17 2.41
C TYR A 386 -22.15 -11.08 1.14
N CYS A 387 -22.97 -12.13 0.89
CA CYS A 387 -23.96 -12.12 -0.19
C CYS A 387 -25.36 -12.22 0.39
N VAL A 388 -26.22 -11.27 0.06
CA VAL A 388 -27.58 -11.15 0.54
C VAL A 388 -28.55 -11.57 -0.56
N THR A 389 -29.33 -12.62 -0.32
CA THR A 389 -30.34 -13.11 -1.26
C THR A 389 -31.73 -12.77 -0.77
N ILE A 390 -32.51 -12.15 -1.63
CA ILE A 390 -33.93 -11.84 -1.45
C ILE A 390 -34.73 -12.92 -2.17
N ASP A 391 -35.49 -13.70 -1.43
CA ASP A 391 -36.24 -14.86 -1.87
C ASP A 391 -37.75 -14.74 -1.56
N TYR A 392 -38.54 -15.80 -1.84
CA TYR A 392 -39.96 -15.77 -1.63
C TYR A 392 -40.33 -15.63 -0.15
N GLN A 393 -39.57 -16.26 0.76
CA GLN A 393 -39.78 -16.14 2.19
C GLN A 393 -39.57 -14.68 2.68
N THR A 394 -38.71 -13.93 2.03
CA THR A 394 -38.50 -12.49 2.34
C THR A 394 -39.79 -11.69 2.21
N LEU A 395 -40.69 -12.06 1.29
CA LEU A 395 -41.99 -11.39 1.11
C LEU A 395 -42.98 -11.70 2.22
N GLU A 396 -42.78 -12.82 2.93
CA GLU A 396 -43.68 -13.30 3.98
C GLU A 396 -43.24 -12.80 5.37
N ASP A 397 -41.94 -12.87 5.68
CA ASP A 397 -41.42 -12.68 7.04
C ASP A 397 -40.38 -11.56 7.17
N GLU A 398 -40.16 -10.77 6.11
CA GLU A 398 -39.18 -9.67 6.07
C GLU A 398 -37.73 -10.10 6.34
N THR A 399 -37.37 -11.38 6.24
CA THR A 399 -36.01 -11.86 6.44
C THR A 399 -35.31 -12.13 5.09
N VAL A 400 -34.00 -11.93 5.03
CA VAL A 400 -33.15 -12.22 3.87
C VAL A 400 -32.11 -13.25 4.25
N THR A 401 -31.64 -14.03 3.26
CA THR A 401 -30.52 -14.94 3.47
C THR A 401 -29.21 -14.18 3.33
N VAL A 402 -28.38 -14.20 4.36
CA VAL A 402 -27.00 -13.68 4.32
C VAL A 402 -26.02 -14.85 4.28
N ARG A 403 -25.23 -14.96 3.21
CA ARG A 403 -24.18 -15.96 3.07
C ARG A 403 -22.82 -15.34 3.36
N ASP A 404 -22.08 -15.97 4.25
CA ASP A 404 -20.68 -15.64 4.53
C ASP A 404 -19.77 -16.36 3.51
N ARG A 405 -18.83 -15.62 2.90
CA ARG A 405 -17.89 -16.11 1.89
C ARG A 405 -16.94 -17.19 2.44
N ASP A 406 -16.44 -16.98 3.66
CA ASP A 406 -15.33 -17.78 4.19
C ASP A 406 -15.81 -19.12 4.76
N THR A 407 -16.98 -19.14 5.37
CA THR A 407 -17.60 -20.33 5.96
C THR A 407 -18.63 -20.99 5.07
N THR A 408 -19.11 -20.29 4.05
CA THR A 408 -20.27 -20.64 3.19
C THR A 408 -21.58 -20.81 3.95
N LYS A 409 -21.60 -20.56 5.25
CA LYS A 409 -22.82 -20.62 6.07
C LYS A 409 -23.80 -19.53 5.67
N GLN A 410 -25.07 -19.84 5.84
CA GLN A 410 -26.18 -18.94 5.54
C GLN A 410 -27.02 -18.77 6.80
N GLU A 411 -27.45 -17.55 7.06
CA GLU A 411 -28.37 -17.24 8.18
C GLU A 411 -29.46 -16.28 7.69
N ARG A 412 -30.60 -16.33 8.36
CA ARG A 412 -31.74 -15.42 8.09
C ARG A 412 -31.61 -14.18 8.97
N VAL A 413 -31.72 -13.02 8.38
CA VAL A 413 -31.63 -11.72 9.05
C VAL A 413 -32.78 -10.84 8.59
N ASN A 414 -33.44 -10.14 9.51
CA ASN A 414 -34.46 -9.16 9.12
C ASN A 414 -33.79 -8.03 8.30
N TYR A 415 -34.31 -7.74 7.11
CA TYR A 415 -33.65 -6.80 6.20
C TYR A 415 -33.61 -5.35 6.73
N GLN A 416 -34.45 -5.01 7.67
CA GLN A 416 -34.43 -3.70 8.34
C GLN A 416 -33.21 -3.56 9.28
N GLN A 417 -32.74 -4.66 9.87
CA GLN A 417 -31.57 -4.73 10.74
C GLN A 417 -30.25 -4.94 9.95
N LEU A 418 -30.35 -5.24 8.67
CA LEU A 418 -29.20 -5.60 7.83
C LEU A 418 -28.07 -4.54 7.83
N PRO A 419 -28.33 -3.21 7.85
CA PRO A 419 -27.25 -2.22 7.93
C PRO A 419 -26.44 -2.31 9.22
N VAL A 420 -27.08 -2.53 10.36
CA VAL A 420 -26.43 -2.68 11.67
C VAL A 420 -25.67 -3.99 11.71
N TYR A 421 -26.32 -5.09 11.32
CA TYR A 421 -25.71 -6.42 11.21
C TYR A 421 -24.41 -6.40 10.37
N LEU A 422 -24.45 -5.83 9.17
CA LEU A 422 -23.26 -5.75 8.31
C LEU A 422 -22.18 -4.84 8.90
N LYS A 423 -22.56 -3.75 9.57
CA LYS A 423 -21.60 -2.86 10.23
C LYS A 423 -20.83 -3.60 11.31
N GLU A 424 -21.49 -4.35 12.16
CA GLU A 424 -20.88 -5.17 13.21
C GLU A 424 -19.96 -6.25 12.63
N LYS A 425 -20.42 -6.98 11.61
CA LYS A 425 -19.62 -8.03 10.95
C LYS A 425 -18.37 -7.50 10.23
N ILE A 426 -18.42 -6.28 9.69
CA ILE A 426 -17.30 -5.68 8.91
C ILE A 426 -16.31 -4.97 9.83
N PHE A 427 -16.80 -4.21 10.80
CA PHE A 427 -15.97 -3.30 11.59
C PHE A 427 -15.74 -3.74 13.03
N GLY A 428 -16.53 -4.71 13.51
CA GLY A 428 -16.63 -5.05 14.91
C GLY A 428 -17.62 -4.16 15.64
N SER A 429 -18.06 -4.59 16.82
CA SER A 429 -18.89 -3.79 17.73
C SER A 429 -18.10 -2.63 18.32
#